data_6cc3bdf050a8ed108bd05929cb41312c
#
_entry.id   6cc3bdf050a8ed108bd05929cb41312c
#
_cell.length_a   1.000
_cell.length_b   1.000
_cell.length_c   1.000
_cell.angle_alpha   90.00
_cell.angle_beta   90.00
_cell.angle_gamma   90.00
#
_symmetry.space_group_name_H-M   'P 1'
#
loop_
_entity.id
_entity.type
_entity.pdbx_description
1 polymer ?
#
loop_
_entity_poly.entity_id
_entity_poly.type
_entity_poly.pdbx_seq_one_letter_code
_entity_poly.pdbx_strand_id
1 'polypeptide(L)'
;YGETEGIIDFNIDIFVNDWMKKVKGYNANTPRNTAKFIYGLLKSISGVKPENIDFRSIDEIDLIKSMEKVAYLNFRVDQNTGQSKNAENSKIREQFINVTNGYFKNQIELLNPEIIIISSALGCELFNYCFKDCNLYFQTVKEWDNKVICSTNHFSRVKYENFNE
;
A
#
# COMPACT_ATOMS: atom_id res chain seq x y z
N TYR A 1 -5.11 31.66 -1.99
CA TYR A 1 -6.44 31.04 -1.83
C TYR A 1 -6.63 30.19 -3.08
N GLY A 2 -6.23 28.92 -3.03
CA GLY A 2 -6.51 27.93 -4.05
C GLY A 2 -7.92 27.41 -3.84
N GLU A 3 -8.72 27.49 -4.87
CA GLU A 3 -10.02 26.86 -4.95
C GLU A 3 -9.85 25.36 -4.63
N THR A 4 -10.64 24.84 -3.72
CA THR A 4 -10.81 23.42 -3.49
C THR A 4 -11.45 22.85 -4.75
N GLU A 5 -10.62 22.48 -5.73
CA GLU A 5 -11.08 21.65 -6.83
C GLU A 5 -11.62 20.35 -6.22
N GLY A 6 -12.83 20.06 -6.62
CA GLY A 6 -13.75 19.14 -6.03
C GLY A 6 -13.14 17.81 -5.64
N ILE A 7 -13.70 17.23 -4.61
CA ILE A 7 -13.60 15.81 -4.27
C ILE A 7 -13.80 15.07 -5.60
N ILE A 8 -12.69 14.60 -6.16
CA ILE A 8 -12.75 13.66 -7.29
C ILE A 8 -13.44 12.45 -6.69
N ASP A 9 -14.63 12.18 -7.15
CA ASP A 9 -15.37 10.95 -6.81
C ASP A 9 -14.45 9.80 -7.16
N PHE A 10 -13.75 9.27 -6.17
CA PHE A 10 -12.76 8.21 -6.35
C PHE A 10 -13.53 6.93 -6.61
N ASN A 11 -13.84 6.69 -7.89
CA ASN A 11 -14.44 5.44 -8.30
C ASN A 11 -13.40 4.33 -8.22
N ILE A 12 -13.52 3.49 -7.19
CA ILE A 12 -12.60 2.40 -6.94
C ILE A 12 -12.55 1.41 -8.11
N ASP A 13 -13.66 1.21 -8.82
CA ASP A 13 -13.73 0.31 -9.97
C ASP A 13 -12.91 0.86 -11.14
N ILE A 14 -12.96 2.17 -11.38
CA ILE A 14 -12.13 2.83 -12.40
C ILE A 14 -10.66 2.73 -12.00
N PHE A 15 -10.33 3.00 -10.74
CA PHE A 15 -8.96 2.91 -10.25
C PHE A 15 -8.42 1.48 -10.32
N VAL A 16 -9.18 0.49 -9.86
CA VAL A 16 -8.78 -0.92 -9.92
C VAL A 16 -8.67 -1.37 -11.38
N ASN A 17 -9.63 -1.04 -12.24
CA ASN A 17 -9.57 -1.38 -13.65
C ASN A 17 -8.40 -0.69 -14.38
N ASP A 18 -8.13 0.58 -14.12
CA ASP A 18 -6.99 1.28 -14.70
C ASP A 18 -5.66 0.78 -14.12
N TRP A 19 -5.66 0.42 -12.85
CA TRP A 19 -4.52 -0.19 -12.20
C TRP A 19 -4.24 -1.57 -12.80
N MET A 20 -5.28 -2.39 -13.03
CA MET A 20 -5.18 -3.71 -13.62
C MET A 20 -4.88 -3.66 -15.13
N LYS A 21 -5.38 -2.66 -15.88
CA LYS A 21 -4.94 -2.41 -17.26
C LYS A 21 -3.45 -2.08 -17.35
N LYS A 22 -2.93 -1.34 -16.38
CA LYS A 22 -1.48 -1.10 -16.24
C LYS A 22 -0.71 -2.35 -15.83
N VAL A 23 -1.35 -3.34 -15.23
CA VAL A 23 -0.79 -4.66 -14.89
C VAL A 23 -0.47 -5.48 -16.16
N LYS A 24 -1.20 -5.29 -17.26
CA LYS A 24 -0.90 -5.91 -18.56
C LYS A 24 0.30 -5.29 -19.28
N GLY A 25 0.76 -4.11 -18.87
CA GLY A 25 1.95 -3.45 -19.41
C GLY A 25 3.21 -3.84 -18.63
N TYR A 26 4.30 -4.10 -19.35
CA TYR A 26 5.59 -4.62 -18.86
C TYR A 26 6.26 -3.85 -17.71
N ASN A 27 5.71 -2.72 -17.25
CA ASN A 27 6.30 -1.85 -16.22
C ASN A 27 5.48 -1.73 -14.92
N ALA A 28 4.49 -2.56 -14.69
CA ALA A 28 3.57 -2.40 -13.56
C ALA A 28 3.72 -3.51 -12.50
N ASN A 29 4.95 -3.80 -12.08
CA ASN A 29 5.21 -4.81 -11.04
C ASN A 29 4.54 -4.46 -9.70
N THR A 30 4.49 -3.17 -9.33
CA THR A 30 3.95 -2.76 -8.03
C THR A 30 2.48 -3.14 -7.84
N PRO A 31 1.54 -2.77 -8.74
CA PRO A 31 0.14 -3.14 -8.59
C PRO A 31 -0.08 -4.65 -8.51
N ARG A 32 0.56 -5.38 -9.41
CA ARG A 32 0.41 -6.84 -9.48
C ARG A 32 0.95 -7.53 -8.23
N ASN A 33 2.11 -7.12 -7.76
CA ASN A 33 2.71 -7.68 -6.55
C ASN A 33 1.89 -7.32 -5.32
N THR A 34 1.35 -6.10 -5.25
CA THR A 34 0.43 -5.70 -4.18
C THR A 34 -0.80 -6.60 -4.18
N ALA A 35 -1.45 -6.76 -5.33
CA ALA A 35 -2.66 -7.59 -5.43
C ALA A 35 -2.39 -9.05 -5.04
N LYS A 36 -1.26 -9.63 -5.47
CA LYS A 36 -0.85 -10.98 -5.06
C LYS A 36 -0.59 -11.08 -3.57
N PHE A 37 0.10 -10.12 -2.98
CA PHE A 37 0.34 -10.10 -1.55
C PHE A 37 -0.99 -10.05 -0.77
N ILE A 38 -1.90 -9.16 -1.16
CA ILE A 38 -3.22 -9.05 -0.54
C ILE A 38 -4.02 -10.34 -0.69
N TYR A 39 -4.02 -10.94 -1.90
CA TYR A 39 -4.67 -12.23 -2.12
C TYR A 39 -4.12 -13.30 -1.17
N GLY A 40 -2.80 -13.43 -1.09
CA GLY A 40 -2.15 -14.39 -0.18
C GLY A 40 -2.51 -14.15 1.27
N LEU A 41 -2.51 -12.90 1.71
CA LEU A 41 -2.90 -12.51 3.07
C LEU A 41 -4.35 -12.90 3.37
N LEU A 42 -5.29 -12.56 2.48
CA LEU A 42 -6.71 -12.90 2.66
C LEU A 42 -6.95 -14.42 2.68
N LYS A 43 -6.25 -15.18 1.83
CA LYS A 43 -6.30 -16.65 1.86
C LYS A 43 -5.74 -17.20 3.17
N SER A 44 -4.64 -16.65 3.67
CA SER A 44 -4.05 -17.08 4.95
C SER A 44 -4.98 -16.79 6.13
N ILE A 45 -5.64 -15.63 6.16
CA ILE A 45 -6.67 -15.30 7.16
C ILE A 45 -7.84 -16.29 7.08
N SER A 46 -8.18 -16.76 5.88
CA SER A 46 -9.22 -17.79 5.66
C SER A 46 -8.75 -19.23 5.99
N GLY A 47 -7.53 -19.39 6.53
CA GLY A 47 -7.00 -20.69 6.98
C GLY A 47 -6.22 -21.47 5.91
N VAL A 48 -5.98 -20.90 4.73
CA VAL A 48 -5.14 -21.53 3.71
C VAL A 48 -3.67 -21.29 4.09
N LYS A 49 -2.89 -22.37 4.19
CA LYS A 49 -1.46 -22.24 4.48
C LYS A 49 -0.72 -21.59 3.31
N PRO A 50 0.25 -20.69 3.56
CA PRO A 50 0.99 -19.99 2.50
C PRO A 50 1.61 -20.91 1.44
N GLU A 51 2.15 -22.06 1.85
CA GLU A 51 2.74 -23.06 0.94
C GLU A 51 1.73 -23.69 -0.03
N ASN A 52 0.45 -23.58 0.24
CA ASN A 52 -0.62 -24.08 -0.62
C ASN A 52 -1.19 -23.03 -1.57
N ILE A 53 -0.62 -21.81 -1.58
CA ILE A 53 -1.07 -20.72 -2.45
C ILE A 53 -0.20 -20.71 -3.70
N ASP A 54 -0.75 -21.10 -4.84
CA ASP A 54 -0.05 -20.96 -6.13
C ASP A 54 -0.20 -19.54 -6.68
N PHE A 55 0.78 -18.69 -6.41
CA PHE A 55 0.82 -17.30 -6.88
C PHE A 55 1.02 -17.15 -8.40
N ARG A 56 1.29 -18.23 -9.14
CA ARG A 56 1.50 -18.21 -10.59
C ARG A 56 0.18 -18.35 -11.35
N SER A 57 -0.75 -19.12 -10.81
CA SER A 57 -2.03 -19.46 -11.45
C SER A 57 -3.23 -18.65 -10.94
N ILE A 58 -3.01 -17.58 -10.16
CA ILE A 58 -4.12 -16.77 -9.65
C ILE A 58 -4.85 -16.10 -10.80
N ASP A 59 -6.18 -16.30 -10.82
CA ASP A 59 -7.05 -15.63 -11.79
C ASP A 59 -7.03 -14.09 -11.56
N GLU A 60 -7.07 -13.34 -12.66
CA GLU A 60 -7.12 -11.89 -12.65
C GLU A 60 -8.34 -11.37 -11.87
N ILE A 61 -9.49 -12.06 -11.97
CA ILE A 61 -10.70 -11.73 -11.23
C ILE A 61 -10.49 -11.83 -9.71
N ASP A 62 -9.78 -12.85 -9.25
CA ASP A 62 -9.49 -13.04 -7.82
C ASP A 62 -8.53 -11.98 -7.29
N LEU A 63 -7.58 -11.54 -8.10
CA LEU A 63 -6.69 -10.42 -7.76
C LEU A 63 -7.47 -9.11 -7.62
N ILE A 64 -8.39 -8.83 -8.56
CA ILE A 64 -9.25 -7.65 -8.51
C ILE A 64 -10.11 -7.67 -7.24
N LYS A 65 -10.82 -8.77 -6.98
CA LYS A 65 -11.64 -8.93 -5.76
C LYS A 65 -10.85 -8.76 -4.47
N SER A 66 -9.57 -9.14 -4.47
CA SER A 66 -8.71 -8.94 -3.30
C SER A 66 -8.43 -7.45 -3.06
N MET A 67 -8.25 -6.67 -4.13
CA MET A 67 -8.01 -5.22 -4.02
C MET A 67 -9.25 -4.43 -3.59
N GLU A 68 -10.47 -4.94 -3.81
CA GLU A 68 -11.71 -4.34 -3.29
C GLU A 68 -11.81 -4.36 -1.76
N LYS A 69 -10.99 -5.17 -1.09
CA LYS A 69 -10.97 -5.31 0.37
C LYS A 69 -9.97 -4.36 1.06
N VAL A 70 -9.25 -3.53 0.31
CA VAL A 70 -8.19 -2.69 0.84
C VAL A 70 -8.33 -1.23 0.44
N ALA A 71 -7.97 -0.34 1.34
CA ALA A 71 -7.72 1.05 1.02
C ALA A 71 -6.22 1.23 0.73
N TYR A 72 -5.90 1.93 -0.33
CA TYR A 72 -4.52 2.26 -0.70
C TYR A 72 -4.25 3.74 -0.44
N LEU A 73 -3.35 4.02 0.48
CA LEU A 73 -2.96 5.37 0.85
C LEU A 73 -1.52 5.65 0.42
N ASN A 74 -1.30 6.82 -0.15
CA ASN A 74 0.02 7.32 -0.49
C ASN A 74 0.50 8.33 0.54
N PHE A 75 1.77 8.23 0.96
CA PHE A 75 2.40 9.28 1.76
C PHE A 75 2.63 10.57 0.96
N ARG A 76 2.64 10.48 -0.36
CA ARG A 76 2.83 11.58 -1.28
C ARG A 76 1.56 11.85 -2.06
N VAL A 77 1.10 13.11 -2.05
CA VAL A 77 -0.16 13.53 -2.68
C VAL A 77 0.06 14.27 -4.00
N ASP A 78 1.27 14.81 -4.24
CA ASP A 78 1.56 15.53 -5.47
C ASP A 78 1.63 14.60 -6.69
N GLN A 79 1.16 15.12 -7.83
CA GLN A 79 1.27 14.41 -9.09
C GLN A 79 2.74 14.26 -9.47
N ASN A 80 3.18 13.01 -9.53
CA ASN A 80 4.49 12.70 -10.04
C ASN A 80 4.46 12.77 -11.57
N THR A 81 5.28 13.58 -12.17
CA THR A 81 5.42 13.69 -13.63
C THR A 81 6.04 12.45 -14.28
N GLY A 82 5.85 11.27 -13.69
CA GLY A 82 6.17 9.96 -14.29
C GLY A 82 7.66 9.63 -14.45
N GLN A 83 8.55 10.58 -14.18
CA GLN A 83 9.99 10.42 -14.39
C GLN A 83 10.84 10.56 -13.13
N SER A 84 10.28 10.44 -11.93
CA SER A 84 11.11 10.53 -10.73
C SER A 84 11.96 9.27 -10.54
N LYS A 85 13.02 9.19 -11.29
CA LYS A 85 14.21 8.50 -10.85
C LYS A 85 14.67 9.26 -9.60
N ASN A 86 14.42 8.71 -8.41
CA ASN A 86 14.84 9.26 -7.11
C ASN A 86 14.14 10.58 -6.71
N ALA A 87 12.85 10.53 -6.37
CA ALA A 87 12.35 11.53 -5.43
C ALA A 87 13.21 11.42 -4.16
N GLU A 88 14.03 12.42 -3.90
CA GLU A 88 14.88 12.44 -2.72
C GLU A 88 14.00 12.20 -1.50
N ASN A 89 14.33 11.20 -0.70
CA ASN A 89 13.57 10.86 0.51
C ASN A 89 13.37 12.08 1.42
N SER A 90 14.30 13.04 1.38
CA SER A 90 14.21 14.33 2.07
C SER A 90 13.00 15.16 1.63
N LYS A 91 12.71 15.25 0.33
CA LYS A 91 11.54 15.99 -0.19
C LYS A 91 10.23 15.32 0.19
N ILE A 92 10.20 13.99 0.18
CA ILE A 92 9.01 13.24 0.63
C ILE A 92 8.75 13.48 2.11
N ARG A 93 9.79 13.44 2.94
CA ARG A 93 9.69 13.75 4.38
C ARG A 93 9.18 15.16 4.61
N GLU A 94 9.79 16.13 3.96
CA GLU A 94 9.43 17.54 4.11
C GLU A 94 7.96 17.78 3.72
N GLN A 95 7.54 17.28 2.57
CA GLN A 95 6.15 17.39 2.12
C GLN A 95 5.19 16.70 3.09
N PHE A 96 5.52 15.50 3.53
CA PHE A 96 4.68 14.77 4.47
C PHE A 96 4.54 15.50 5.80
N ILE A 97 5.65 15.93 6.39
CA ILE A 97 5.66 16.62 7.68
C ILE A 97 4.90 17.95 7.61
N ASN A 98 5.09 18.71 6.56
CA ASN A 98 4.54 20.07 6.47
C ASN A 98 3.10 20.13 5.94
N VAL A 99 2.67 19.13 5.17
CA VAL A 99 1.40 19.21 4.41
C VAL A 99 0.47 18.04 4.68
N THR A 100 0.98 16.81 4.58
CA THR A 100 0.09 15.64 4.42
C THR A 100 -0.10 14.79 5.68
N ASN A 101 0.72 14.99 6.73
CA ASN A 101 0.65 14.14 7.92
C ASN A 101 -0.72 14.14 8.62
N GLY A 102 -1.33 15.31 8.77
CA GLY A 102 -2.65 15.44 9.40
C GLY A 102 -3.74 14.73 8.60
N TYR A 103 -3.72 14.88 7.27
CA TYR A 103 -4.65 14.20 6.38
C TYR A 103 -4.46 12.68 6.43
N PHE A 104 -3.21 12.21 6.37
CA PHE A 104 -2.90 10.79 6.46
C PHE A 104 -3.37 10.18 7.79
N LYS A 105 -3.09 10.86 8.90
CA LYS A 105 -3.55 10.42 10.21
C LYS A 105 -5.07 10.31 10.28
N ASN A 106 -5.78 11.34 9.83
CA ASN A 106 -7.24 11.36 9.80
C ASN A 106 -7.82 10.23 8.94
N GLN A 107 -7.18 9.91 7.80
CA GLN A 107 -7.61 8.80 6.96
C GLN A 107 -7.47 7.44 7.67
N ILE A 108 -6.35 7.19 8.35
CA ILE A 108 -6.17 5.95 9.12
C ILE A 108 -7.21 5.85 10.26
N GLU A 109 -7.47 6.95 10.95
CA GLU A 109 -8.47 6.99 12.03
C GLU A 109 -9.89 6.77 11.49
N LEU A 110 -10.23 7.38 10.34
CA LEU A 110 -11.55 7.25 9.71
C LEU A 110 -11.79 5.83 9.17
N LEU A 111 -10.80 5.26 8.49
CA LEU A 111 -10.88 3.92 7.92
C LEU A 111 -10.86 2.84 9.01
N ASN A 112 -10.25 3.14 10.14
CA ASN A 112 -10.09 2.22 11.28
C ASN A 112 -9.77 0.78 10.85
N PRO A 113 -8.69 0.55 10.08
CA PRO A 113 -8.38 -0.75 9.51
C PRO A 113 -7.94 -1.73 10.60
N GLU A 114 -8.25 -3.01 10.45
CA GLU A 114 -7.76 -4.08 11.31
C GLU A 114 -6.29 -4.43 11.01
N ILE A 115 -5.88 -4.27 9.76
CA ILE A 115 -4.52 -4.56 9.29
C ILE A 115 -3.96 -3.37 8.53
N ILE A 116 -2.76 -2.94 8.89
CA ILE A 116 -2.02 -1.87 8.21
C ILE A 116 -0.75 -2.45 7.61
N ILE A 117 -0.56 -2.26 6.30
CA ILE A 117 0.64 -2.72 5.59
C ILE A 117 1.43 -1.50 5.12
N ILE A 118 2.67 -1.41 5.55
CA ILE A 118 3.55 -0.29 5.24
C ILE A 118 4.70 -0.79 4.37
N SER A 119 4.74 -0.33 3.13
CA SER A 119 5.66 -0.83 2.11
C SER A 119 6.90 0.05 1.93
N SER A 120 7.72 0.22 2.93
CA SER A 120 9.10 0.73 2.86
C SER A 120 9.62 1.15 4.25
N ALA A 121 10.94 1.27 4.39
CA ALA A 121 11.55 1.84 5.58
C ALA A 121 11.17 3.31 5.82
N LEU A 122 11.12 4.11 4.73
CA LEU A 122 10.62 5.49 4.80
C LEU A 122 9.17 5.55 5.27
N GLY A 123 8.32 4.62 4.78
CA GLY A 123 6.94 4.52 5.24
C GLY A 123 6.82 4.28 6.75
N CYS A 124 7.67 3.42 7.32
CA CYS A 124 7.72 3.21 8.77
C CYS A 124 8.09 4.48 9.54
N GLU A 125 9.08 5.22 9.04
CA GLU A 125 9.49 6.49 9.64
C GLU A 125 8.33 7.50 9.64
N LEU A 126 7.66 7.68 8.51
CA LEU A 126 6.55 8.62 8.37
C LEU A 126 5.32 8.18 9.17
N PHE A 127 5.05 6.88 9.25
CA PHE A 127 3.99 6.33 10.09
C PHE A 127 4.28 6.63 11.57
N ASN A 128 5.49 6.36 12.05
CA ASN A 128 5.90 6.66 13.41
C ASN A 128 5.88 8.17 13.73
N TYR A 129 6.06 9.03 12.73
CA TYR A 129 5.91 10.47 12.91
C TYR A 129 4.46 10.84 13.30
N CYS A 130 3.46 10.20 12.66
CA CYS A 130 2.04 10.39 12.97
C CYS A 130 1.62 9.70 14.27
N PHE A 131 2.14 8.51 14.52
CA PHE A 131 1.74 7.61 15.61
C PHE A 131 2.97 7.26 16.45
N LYS A 132 3.41 8.22 17.25
CA LYS A 132 4.69 8.18 18.00
C LYS A 132 4.82 7.00 18.96
N ASP A 133 3.72 6.52 19.49
CA ASP A 133 3.64 5.37 20.40
C ASP A 133 3.74 4.03 19.67
N CYS A 134 3.57 4.01 18.35
CA CYS A 134 3.62 2.79 17.57
C CYS A 134 5.02 2.17 17.55
N ASN A 135 6.09 2.96 17.36
CA ASN A 135 7.47 2.47 17.28
C ASN A 135 7.62 1.28 16.32
N LEU A 136 7.13 1.42 15.09
CA LEU A 136 7.25 0.39 14.06
C LEU A 136 8.66 0.34 13.49
N TYR A 137 9.24 -0.86 13.43
CA TYR A 137 10.51 -1.11 12.75
C TYR A 137 10.28 -1.72 11.38
N PHE A 138 11.23 -1.48 10.48
CA PHE A 138 11.15 -2.03 9.12
C PHE A 138 11.28 -3.57 9.14
N GLN A 139 10.49 -4.25 8.29
CA GLN A 139 10.40 -5.71 8.20
C GLN A 139 9.96 -6.38 9.50
N THR A 140 9.03 -5.77 10.20
CA THR A 140 8.43 -6.35 11.41
C THR A 140 6.92 -6.43 11.30
N VAL A 141 6.35 -7.30 12.12
CA VAL A 141 4.91 -7.38 12.39
C VAL A 141 4.72 -7.13 13.87
N LYS A 142 3.74 -6.30 14.22
CA LYS A 142 3.40 -6.05 15.61
C LYS A 142 1.92 -5.70 15.78
N GLU A 143 1.42 -5.88 16.98
CA GLU A 143 0.14 -5.34 17.40
C GLU A 143 0.30 -3.92 17.96
N TRP A 144 -0.61 -3.05 17.59
CA TRP A 144 -0.70 -1.68 18.07
C TRP A 144 -2.13 -1.19 17.95
N ASP A 145 -2.69 -0.64 19.00
CA ASP A 145 -4.05 -0.07 19.06
C ASP A 145 -5.13 -1.02 18.48
N ASN A 146 -5.09 -2.29 18.91
CA ASN A 146 -5.94 -3.40 18.42
C ASN A 146 -5.85 -3.66 16.90
N LYS A 147 -4.78 -3.24 16.26
CA LYS A 147 -4.49 -3.45 14.85
C LYS A 147 -3.24 -4.28 14.68
N VAL A 148 -3.16 -5.03 13.60
CA VAL A 148 -1.92 -5.68 13.16
C VAL A 148 -1.23 -4.76 12.17
N ILE A 149 0.02 -4.38 12.46
CA ILE A 149 0.83 -3.58 11.55
C ILE A 149 1.97 -4.44 11.02
N CYS A 150 2.07 -4.51 9.71
CA CYS A 150 3.14 -5.21 8.99
C CYS A 150 3.94 -4.22 8.15
N SER A 151 5.26 -4.26 8.28
CA SER A 151 6.12 -3.50 7.38
C SER A 151 6.91 -4.43 6.46
N THR A 152 7.00 -4.07 5.19
CA THR A 152 7.60 -4.90 4.15
C THR A 152 8.40 -4.06 3.15
N ASN A 153 9.14 -4.73 2.27
CA ASN A 153 9.77 -4.10 1.12
C ASN A 153 8.73 -3.47 0.19
N HIS A 154 9.13 -2.43 -0.52
CA HIS A 154 8.27 -1.85 -1.55
C HIS A 154 7.95 -2.89 -2.62
N PHE A 155 6.68 -3.06 -2.96
CA PHE A 155 6.19 -4.12 -3.87
C PHE A 155 6.80 -4.09 -5.27
N SER A 156 7.34 -2.95 -5.72
CA SER A 156 8.10 -2.88 -6.97
C SER A 156 9.42 -3.67 -6.96
N ARG A 157 9.95 -3.98 -5.78
CA ARG A 157 11.22 -4.68 -5.59
C ARG A 157 11.06 -6.17 -5.31
N VAL A 158 9.83 -6.63 -5.14
CA VAL A 158 9.55 -8.05 -4.89
C VAL A 158 9.59 -8.79 -6.21
N LYS A 159 10.45 -9.81 -6.32
CA LYS A 159 10.47 -10.72 -7.46
C LYS A 159 9.49 -11.86 -7.23
N TYR A 160 8.93 -12.40 -8.32
CA TYR A 160 7.96 -13.51 -8.27
C TYR A 160 8.49 -14.74 -7.55
N GLU A 161 9.78 -14.98 -7.64
CA GLU A 161 10.47 -16.11 -7.03
C GLU A 161 10.37 -16.09 -5.49
N ASN A 162 10.22 -14.90 -4.91
CA ASN A 162 10.20 -14.69 -3.46
C ASN A 162 8.80 -14.87 -2.82
N PHE A 163 7.75 -15.13 -3.60
CA PHE A 163 6.41 -15.43 -3.05
C PHE A 163 6.24 -16.91 -2.69
N ASN A 164 7.21 -17.77 -3.05
CA ASN A 164 7.19 -19.21 -2.77
C ASN A 164 8.30 -19.64 -1.78
N GLU A 165 9.10 -18.69 -1.27
CA GLU A 165 10.06 -18.89 -0.20
C GLU A 165 9.52 -18.30 1.12
#